data_c20315387a6b1485a5af2393077d254b
#
_entry.id   c20315387a6b1485a5af2393077d254b
#
_cell.length_a   1.000
_cell.length_b   1.000
_cell.length_c   1.000
_cell.angle_alpha   90.00
_cell.angle_beta   90.00
_cell.angle_gamma   90.00
#
_symmetry.space_group_name_H-M   'P 1'
#
loop_
_entity.id
_entity.type
_entity.pdbx_description
1 polymer ?
#
loop_
_entity_poly.entity_id
_entity_poly.type
_entity_poly.pdbx_seq_one_letter_code
_entity_poly.pdbx_strand_id
1 'polypeptide(L)'
;MTRAANLLDAYHGLYVVESFSPAAMNWYKSNHPDVCRGQLAEDVRFGGADAVTWAAGKLAFNWMSRPDFVAYDYRNGSSKLLAFARKMGALAVAWTVRSSAELSQSMPYFDRYIFEAFVPGELPAANMQL
;
A
#
# COMPACT_ATOMS: atom_id res chain seq x y z
N MET A 1 -12.95 -5.61 -12.81
CA MET A 1 -11.78 -4.84 -13.23
C MET A 1 -12.07 -4.02 -14.50
N THR A 2 -12.47 -4.62 -15.60
CA THR A 2 -12.67 -3.94 -16.89
C THR A 2 -13.55 -2.68 -16.86
N ARG A 3 -14.68 -2.69 -16.11
CA ARG A 3 -15.54 -1.47 -16.01
C ARG A 3 -14.83 -0.31 -15.31
N ALA A 4 -14.07 -0.57 -14.25
CA ALA A 4 -13.32 0.47 -13.56
C ALA A 4 -12.19 1.00 -14.45
N ALA A 5 -11.46 0.12 -15.13
CA ALA A 5 -10.40 0.50 -16.05
C ALA A 5 -10.93 1.38 -17.19
N ASN A 6 -12.05 1.00 -17.84
CA ASN A 6 -12.65 1.79 -18.92
C ASN A 6 -13.07 3.20 -18.47
N LEU A 7 -13.50 3.36 -17.21
CA LEU A 7 -13.81 4.69 -16.65
C LEU A 7 -12.52 5.49 -16.40
N LEU A 8 -11.48 4.84 -15.92
CA LEU A 8 -10.18 5.47 -15.63
C LEU A 8 -9.43 5.81 -16.92
N ASP A 9 -9.57 5.04 -17.99
CA ASP A 9 -8.97 5.33 -19.30
C ASP A 9 -9.50 6.64 -19.91
N ALA A 10 -10.70 7.03 -19.55
CA ALA A 10 -11.28 8.32 -19.95
C ALA A 10 -10.87 9.49 -19.04
N TYR A 11 -10.18 9.21 -17.94
CA TYR A 11 -9.72 10.22 -16.98
C TYR A 11 -8.33 10.73 -17.37
N HIS A 12 -8.21 12.05 -17.54
CA HIS A 12 -6.94 12.68 -17.97
C HIS A 12 -6.05 13.18 -16.82
N GLY A 13 -6.42 12.91 -15.57
CA GLY A 13 -5.63 13.27 -14.38
C GLY A 13 -4.70 12.15 -13.95
N LEU A 14 -3.78 12.47 -13.05
CA LEU A 14 -2.94 11.45 -12.40
C LEU A 14 -3.78 10.63 -11.42
N TYR A 15 -3.64 9.33 -11.45
CA TYR A 15 -4.29 8.42 -10.51
C TYR A 15 -3.42 7.19 -10.23
N VAL A 16 -3.71 6.55 -9.15
CA VAL A 16 -3.17 5.24 -8.78
C VAL A 16 -4.33 4.29 -8.47
N VAL A 17 -4.10 3.01 -8.59
CA VAL A 17 -5.09 1.99 -8.19
C VAL A 17 -4.56 1.17 -7.04
N GLU A 18 -5.44 0.85 -6.10
CA GLU A 18 -5.09 -0.01 -4.98
C GLU A 18 -6.20 -1.00 -4.65
N SER A 19 -5.85 -2.15 -4.12
CA SER A 19 -6.81 -3.17 -3.74
C SER A 19 -6.22 -4.15 -2.72
N PHE A 20 -7.10 -4.70 -1.87
CA PHE A 20 -6.78 -5.88 -1.05
C PHE A 20 -6.65 -7.17 -1.88
N SER A 21 -7.13 -7.17 -3.13
CA SER A 21 -7.08 -8.34 -3.99
C SER A 21 -5.81 -8.39 -4.82
N PRO A 22 -4.89 -9.35 -4.58
CA PRO A 22 -3.71 -9.53 -5.43
C PRO A 22 -4.07 -9.87 -6.89
N ALA A 23 -5.19 -10.56 -7.10
CA ALA A 23 -5.68 -10.87 -8.44
C ALA A 23 -6.05 -9.61 -9.23
N ALA A 24 -6.63 -8.59 -8.54
CA ALA A 24 -6.91 -7.30 -9.15
C ALA A 24 -5.62 -6.60 -9.58
N MET A 25 -4.61 -6.59 -8.72
CA MET A 25 -3.31 -5.98 -9.01
C MET A 25 -2.59 -6.70 -10.15
N ASN A 26 -2.65 -8.03 -10.17
CA ASN A 26 -2.08 -8.81 -11.28
C ASN A 26 -2.82 -8.56 -12.61
N TRP A 27 -4.13 -8.38 -12.57
CA TRP A 27 -4.92 -8.02 -13.75
C TRP A 27 -4.49 -6.64 -14.30
N TYR A 28 -4.35 -5.61 -13.44
CA TYR A 28 -3.87 -4.29 -13.84
C TYR A 28 -2.44 -4.35 -14.39
N LYS A 29 -1.55 -5.12 -13.79
CA LYS A 29 -0.19 -5.32 -14.31
C LYS A 29 -0.20 -5.83 -15.74
N SER A 30 -1.12 -6.75 -16.07
CA SER A 30 -1.17 -7.39 -17.39
C SER A 30 -1.88 -6.55 -18.44
N ASN A 31 -2.86 -5.72 -18.04
CA ASN A 31 -3.73 -4.99 -18.98
C ASN A 31 -3.44 -3.48 -18.99
N HIS A 32 -2.91 -2.92 -17.92
CA HIS A 32 -2.57 -1.50 -17.77
C HIS A 32 -1.22 -1.35 -17.03
N PRO A 33 -0.10 -1.80 -17.65
CA PRO A 33 1.21 -1.85 -16.98
C PRO A 33 1.73 -0.48 -16.53
N ASP A 34 1.31 0.59 -17.21
CA ASP A 34 1.75 1.97 -16.92
C ASP A 34 1.00 2.61 -15.73
N VAL A 35 -0.07 1.96 -15.24
CA VAL A 35 -0.82 2.46 -14.08
C VAL A 35 -0.10 2.06 -12.80
N CYS A 36 0.22 3.06 -11.96
CA CYS A 36 0.80 2.84 -10.64
C CYS A 36 -0.17 2.03 -9.75
N ARG A 37 0.32 0.94 -9.16
CA ARG A 37 -0.48 -0.06 -8.44
C ARG A 37 -0.02 -0.23 -7.02
N GLY A 38 -0.99 -0.21 -6.09
CA GLY A 38 -0.78 -0.47 -4.67
C GLY A 38 -1.47 -1.72 -4.18
N GLN A 39 -0.77 -2.51 -3.39
CA GLN A 39 -1.39 -3.60 -2.63
C GLN A 39 -1.78 -3.08 -1.26
N LEU A 40 -3.08 -3.08 -0.95
CA LEU A 40 -3.59 -2.85 0.39
C LEU A 40 -3.35 -4.09 1.25
N ALA A 41 -2.78 -3.90 2.44
CA ALA A 41 -2.53 -4.95 3.40
C ALA A 41 -2.67 -4.44 4.84
N GLU A 42 -3.01 -5.36 5.73
CA GLU A 42 -3.04 -5.15 7.17
C GLU A 42 -2.62 -6.46 7.84
N ASP A 43 -2.04 -6.37 9.04
CA ASP A 43 -1.86 -7.55 9.88
C ASP A 43 -3.24 -7.95 10.40
N VAL A 44 -3.83 -8.93 9.73
CA VAL A 44 -5.16 -9.39 10.09
C VAL A 44 -5.10 -9.98 11.49
N ARG A 45 -5.99 -9.52 12.36
CA ARG A 45 -6.23 -10.09 13.69
C ARG A 45 -6.88 -11.48 13.59
N PHE A 46 -6.26 -12.40 12.88
CA PHE A 46 -6.64 -13.81 12.95
C PHE A 46 -5.72 -14.46 13.97
N GLY A 47 -6.29 -14.82 15.12
CA GLY A 47 -5.60 -15.66 16.08
C GLY A 47 -5.34 -17.02 15.49
N GLY A 48 -4.08 -17.38 15.22
CA GLY A 48 -3.69 -18.72 14.87
C GLY A 48 -2.73 -18.87 13.70
N ALA A 49 -2.25 -20.10 13.46
CA ALA A 49 -1.32 -20.47 12.40
C ALA A 49 -1.82 -20.11 10.98
N ASP A 50 -3.12 -20.05 10.79
CA ASP A 50 -3.77 -19.73 9.51
C ASP A 50 -3.49 -18.29 9.03
N ALA A 51 -3.28 -17.35 9.95
CA ALA A 51 -2.95 -15.97 9.63
C ALA A 51 -1.57 -15.84 8.97
N VAL A 52 -0.61 -16.63 9.43
CA VAL A 52 0.77 -16.63 8.85
C VAL A 52 0.74 -17.25 7.46
N THR A 53 -0.01 -18.31 7.27
CA THR A 53 -0.17 -19.00 5.97
C THR A 53 -0.90 -18.11 4.97
N TRP A 54 -1.93 -17.40 5.40
CA TRP A 54 -2.67 -16.46 4.59
C TRP A 54 -1.81 -15.23 4.20
N ALA A 55 -1.07 -14.67 5.16
CA ALA A 55 -0.15 -13.56 4.92
C ALA A 55 1.03 -13.97 4.02
N ALA A 56 1.59 -15.17 4.21
CA ALA A 56 2.62 -15.72 3.35
C ALA A 56 2.09 -15.95 1.91
N GLY A 57 0.84 -16.43 1.79
CA GLY A 57 0.17 -16.57 0.51
C GLY A 57 -0.01 -15.22 -0.20
N LYS A 58 -0.44 -14.17 0.51
CA LYS A 58 -0.54 -12.82 -0.04
C LYS A 58 0.80 -12.23 -0.46
N LEU A 59 1.88 -12.51 0.27
CA LEU A 59 3.23 -12.08 -0.10
C LEU A 59 3.75 -12.80 -1.34
N ALA A 60 3.47 -14.10 -1.48
CA ALA A 60 3.78 -14.84 -2.71
C ALA A 60 3.02 -14.24 -3.91
N PHE A 61 1.76 -13.81 -3.71
CA PHE A 61 0.99 -13.09 -4.73
C PHE A 61 1.52 -11.67 -4.99
N ASN A 62 2.08 -10.97 -3.98
CA ASN A 62 2.75 -9.68 -4.18
C ASN A 62 3.99 -9.83 -5.07
N TRP A 63 4.72 -10.93 -4.95
CA TRP A 63 5.80 -11.26 -5.89
C TRP A 63 5.30 -11.33 -7.34
N MET A 64 4.14 -11.94 -7.57
CA MET A 64 3.55 -12.06 -8.91
C MET A 64 3.02 -10.73 -9.44
N SER A 65 2.33 -9.95 -8.61
CA SER A 65 1.73 -8.67 -9.02
C SER A 65 2.75 -7.54 -9.11
N ARG A 66 3.88 -7.63 -8.39
CA ARG A 66 4.92 -6.59 -8.27
C ARG A 66 4.30 -5.20 -8.13
N PRO A 67 3.63 -4.92 -7.02
CA PRO A 67 3.04 -3.61 -6.80
C PRO A 67 4.14 -2.54 -6.65
N ASP A 68 3.85 -1.32 -7.09
CA ASP A 68 4.76 -0.19 -6.98
C ASP A 68 4.83 0.30 -5.52
N PHE A 69 3.74 0.14 -4.77
CA PHE A 69 3.70 0.43 -3.34
C PHE A 69 2.83 -0.58 -2.58
N VAL A 70 3.08 -0.68 -1.29
CA VAL A 70 2.26 -1.43 -0.35
C VAL A 70 1.65 -0.45 0.63
N ALA A 71 0.32 -0.32 0.61
CA ALA A 71 -0.41 0.47 1.59
C ALA A 71 -0.75 -0.42 2.79
N TYR A 72 -0.14 -0.13 3.94
CA TYR A 72 -0.23 -0.95 5.15
C TYR A 72 -0.85 -0.16 6.30
N ASP A 73 -1.59 -0.83 7.18
CA ASP A 73 -2.15 -0.20 8.38
C ASP A 73 -1.01 0.46 9.19
N TYR A 74 -1.16 1.76 9.50
CA TYR A 74 -0.12 2.53 10.19
C TYR A 74 0.28 1.94 11.55
N ARG A 75 -0.61 1.20 12.21
CA ARG A 75 -0.39 0.53 13.50
C ARG A 75 0.56 -0.67 13.38
N ASN A 76 0.72 -1.20 12.20
CA ASN A 76 1.51 -2.39 11.90
C ASN A 76 2.86 -2.06 11.23
N GLY A 77 3.40 -0.87 11.47
CA GLY A 77 4.66 -0.42 10.88
C GLY A 77 5.87 -1.33 11.17
N SER A 78 5.88 -2.01 12.32
CA SER A 78 6.93 -2.98 12.69
C SER A 78 6.74 -4.37 12.08
N SER A 79 5.75 -4.57 11.21
CA SER A 79 5.49 -5.85 10.57
C SER A 79 6.69 -6.35 9.75
N LYS A 80 7.07 -7.61 9.95
CA LYS A 80 8.11 -8.28 9.13
C LYS A 80 7.72 -8.36 7.65
N LEU A 81 6.42 -8.39 7.37
CA LEU A 81 5.88 -8.43 6.02
C LEU A 81 6.08 -7.09 5.31
N LEU A 82 5.84 -5.99 6.02
CA LEU A 82 6.12 -4.65 5.50
C LEU A 82 7.63 -4.46 5.25
N ALA A 83 8.46 -4.87 6.21
CA ALA A 83 9.92 -4.82 6.06
C ALA A 83 10.41 -5.63 4.84
N PHE A 84 9.81 -6.80 4.62
CA PHE A 84 10.13 -7.62 3.44
C PHE A 84 9.70 -6.95 2.14
N ALA A 85 8.49 -6.38 2.07
CA ALA A 85 8.01 -5.67 0.88
C ALA A 85 8.93 -4.49 0.53
N ARG A 86 9.36 -3.71 1.53
CA ARG A 86 10.34 -2.62 1.35
C ARG A 86 11.68 -3.13 0.82
N LYS A 87 12.18 -4.24 1.34
CA LYS A 87 13.41 -4.88 0.86
C LYS A 87 13.30 -5.31 -0.60
N MET A 88 12.09 -5.64 -1.05
CA MET A 88 11.79 -5.98 -2.46
C MET A 88 11.60 -4.76 -3.35
N GLY A 89 11.75 -3.54 -2.81
CA GLY A 89 11.70 -2.28 -3.56
C GLY A 89 10.33 -1.60 -3.61
N ALA A 90 9.31 -2.12 -2.92
CA ALA A 90 8.03 -1.45 -2.83
C ALA A 90 8.09 -0.26 -1.86
N LEU A 91 7.44 0.86 -2.23
CA LEU A 91 7.23 1.97 -1.29
C LEU A 91 6.24 1.55 -0.20
N ALA A 92 6.54 1.92 1.05
CA ALA A 92 5.64 1.71 2.17
C ALA A 92 4.75 2.93 2.37
N VAL A 93 3.44 2.75 2.27
CA VAL A 93 2.43 3.79 2.43
C VAL A 93 1.58 3.47 3.66
N ALA A 94 1.54 4.37 4.65
CA ALA A 94 0.67 4.20 5.82
C ALA A 94 -0.78 4.59 5.48
N TRP A 95 -1.76 3.79 5.91
CA TRP A 95 -3.20 4.09 5.81
C TRP A 95 -3.94 3.66 7.08
N THR A 96 -4.99 4.23 7.52
CA THR A 96 -5.39 5.60 7.23
C THR A 96 -5.00 6.45 8.43
N VAL A 97 -4.17 7.44 8.23
CA VAL A 97 -3.68 8.33 9.29
C VAL A 97 -4.69 9.46 9.52
N ARG A 98 -5.15 9.65 10.77
CA ARG A 98 -6.22 10.59 11.13
C ARG A 98 -5.82 11.69 12.10
N SER A 99 -4.55 11.69 12.53
CA SER A 99 -4.04 12.70 13.45
C SER A 99 -2.54 12.89 13.32
N SER A 100 -2.04 14.01 13.81
CA SER A 100 -0.60 14.28 13.88
C SER A 100 0.15 13.28 14.76
N ALA A 101 -0.50 12.73 15.80
CA ALA A 101 0.08 11.71 16.67
C ALA A 101 0.28 10.37 15.89
N GLU A 102 -0.73 9.94 15.14
CA GLU A 102 -0.65 8.76 14.29
C GLU A 102 0.39 8.94 13.17
N LEU A 103 0.47 10.13 12.59
CA LEU A 103 1.51 10.48 11.63
C LEU A 103 2.90 10.31 12.25
N SER A 104 3.13 10.90 13.41
CA SER A 104 4.42 10.80 14.10
C SER A 104 4.79 9.37 14.46
N GLN A 105 3.82 8.55 14.85
CA GLN A 105 4.00 7.12 15.14
C GLN A 105 4.41 6.34 13.90
N SER A 106 3.88 6.68 12.75
CA SER A 106 4.11 5.95 11.49
C SER A 106 5.40 6.38 10.77
N MET A 107 5.90 7.59 11.01
CA MET A 107 7.07 8.15 10.32
C MET A 107 8.31 7.24 10.29
N PRO A 108 8.68 6.47 11.33
CA PRO A 108 9.85 5.60 11.28
C PRO A 108 9.75 4.42 10.30
N TYR A 109 8.54 4.06 9.89
CA TYR A 109 8.26 2.82 9.16
C TYR A 109 7.78 3.02 7.73
N PHE A 110 7.28 4.22 7.39
CA PHE A 110 6.60 4.48 6.13
C PHE A 110 7.23 5.63 5.35
N ASP A 111 7.14 5.52 4.05
CA ASP A 111 7.69 6.50 3.10
C ASP A 111 6.66 7.55 2.68
N ARG A 112 5.37 7.17 2.71
CA ARG A 112 4.23 8.02 2.31
C ARG A 112 3.02 7.71 3.19
N TYR A 113 2.00 8.58 3.13
CA TYR A 113 0.85 8.53 4.04
C TYR A 113 -0.45 8.83 3.30
N ILE A 114 -1.47 8.00 3.54
CA ILE A 114 -2.85 8.27 3.19
C ILE A 114 -3.53 8.76 4.46
N PHE A 115 -4.04 9.98 4.45
CA PHE A 115 -4.64 10.63 5.60
C PHE A 115 -6.06 11.09 5.32
N GLU A 116 -6.89 11.17 6.36
CA GLU A 116 -8.23 11.72 6.32
C GLU A 116 -8.54 12.51 7.60
N ALA A 117 -9.54 13.39 7.54
CA ALA A 117 -10.07 14.17 8.66
C ALA A 117 -9.08 15.15 9.32
N PHE A 118 -7.87 15.32 8.81
CA PHE A 118 -6.93 16.38 9.21
C PHE A 118 -5.99 16.76 8.07
N VAL A 119 -5.39 17.93 8.17
CA VAL A 119 -4.32 18.36 7.27
C VAL A 119 -3.00 18.23 8.03
N PRO A 120 -2.06 17.41 7.55
CA PRO A 120 -0.73 17.36 8.16
C PRO A 120 -0.08 18.74 8.12
N GLY A 121 0.53 19.16 9.23
CA GLY A 121 1.45 20.30 9.22
C GLY A 121 2.64 20.02 8.29
N GLU A 122 3.52 20.99 8.10
CA GLU A 122 4.70 20.80 7.25
C GLU A 122 5.47 19.54 7.68
N LEU A 123 5.56 18.58 6.78
CA LEU A 123 6.40 17.41 7.00
C LEU A 123 7.86 17.88 7.01
N PRO A 124 8.71 17.34 7.89
CA PRO A 124 10.14 17.65 7.87
C PRO A 124 10.70 17.37 6.47
N ALA A 125 11.47 18.31 5.92
CA ALA A 125 11.99 18.26 4.55
C ALA A 125 12.81 17.00 4.22
N ALA A 126 13.27 16.27 5.22
CA ALA A 126 14.04 15.04 5.07
C ALA A 126 13.30 13.88 4.35
N ASN A 127 11.96 13.92 4.27
CA ASN A 127 11.15 12.88 3.65
C ASN A 127 10.64 13.25 2.24
N MET A 128 11.10 14.36 1.66
CA MET A 128 10.70 14.82 0.32
C MET A 128 11.69 14.45 -0.80
N GLN A 129 12.67 13.60 -0.55
CA GLN A 129 13.53 13.10 -1.62
C GLN A 129 12.82 11.96 -2.36
N LEU A 130 12.35 12.27 -3.55
CA LEU A 130 11.93 11.34 -4.59
C LEU A 130 13.12 10.55 -5.12
#